data_ea34c91dbde1854cd9ae2816b5d0033a
#
_entry.id   ea34c91dbde1854cd9ae2816b5d0033a
#
_cell.length_a   1.000
_cell.length_b   1.000
_cell.length_c   1.000
_cell.angle_alpha   90.00
_cell.angle_beta   90.00
_cell.angle_gamma   90.00
#
_symmetry.space_group_name_H-M   'P 1'
#
loop_
_entity.id
_entity.type
_entity.pdbx_description
1 polymer ?
#
loop_
_entity_poly.entity_id
_entity_poly.type
_entity_poly.pdbx_seq_one_letter_code
_entity_poly.pdbx_strand_id
1 'polypeptide(L)'
;LRLLADVKLPAIFTDNMVLQQRSDVKFWGEAAPGRTVRITTSWDGRSYETAADASGRWTTAVETPSAGGPYTVTISDGRPVELKNVLVGEVWICSGQSNMEMRVADRVTNMERELKEADGYRNIRLLHIDNSTSPAPLADAKVRHGGWQVCSAENVADFSATGYFFGKELHRNLDVPVGLIETCWGGTLAEAWTSGGALADIPYFRKRVEKVKTLPESTEARNRIFVEDMEAWRGEMALVDP
;
A
#
# COMPACT_ATOMS: atom_id res chain seq x y z
N LEU A 1 -15.54 30.29 15.09
CA LEU A 1 -15.87 29.19 14.14
C LEU A 1 -14.67 28.26 14.14
N ARG A 2 -14.76 27.11 14.83
CA ARG A 2 -13.81 26.00 14.64
C ARG A 2 -14.10 25.44 13.24
N LEU A 3 -13.15 25.58 12.33
CA LEU A 3 -13.13 24.81 11.08
C LEU A 3 -13.24 23.34 11.50
N LEU A 4 -14.35 22.68 11.11
CA LEU A 4 -14.50 21.25 11.23
C LEU A 4 -13.42 20.65 10.32
N ALA A 5 -12.41 20.05 10.92
CA ALA A 5 -11.42 19.28 10.16
C ALA A 5 -12.15 18.06 9.62
N ASP A 6 -12.18 17.92 8.30
CA ASP A 6 -12.73 16.73 7.66
C ASP A 6 -11.90 15.50 8.06
N VAL A 7 -12.54 14.33 8.12
CA VAL A 7 -11.82 13.06 8.31
C VAL A 7 -10.75 12.92 7.25
N LYS A 8 -9.51 12.57 7.66
CA LYS A 8 -8.40 12.29 6.75
C LYS A 8 -8.21 10.79 6.65
N LEU A 9 -8.16 10.31 5.43
CA LEU A 9 -7.95 8.90 5.13
C LEU A 9 -6.54 8.68 4.59
N PRO A 10 -5.88 7.55 4.95
CA PRO A 10 -4.68 7.09 4.28
C PRO A 10 -4.89 6.91 2.77
N ALA A 11 -3.80 7.06 2.02
CA ALA A 11 -3.83 7.04 0.56
C ALA A 11 -4.30 5.71 -0.06
N ILE A 12 -4.33 4.63 0.73
CA ILE A 12 -4.87 3.33 0.32
C ILE A 12 -6.42 3.34 0.19
N PHE A 13 -7.12 4.24 0.90
CA PHE A 13 -8.57 4.32 0.87
C PHE A 13 -9.02 5.34 -0.17
N THR A 14 -9.26 4.88 -1.39
CA THR A 14 -9.73 5.71 -2.49
C THR A 14 -10.87 5.02 -3.24
N ASP A 15 -11.49 5.73 -4.14
CA ASP A 15 -12.39 5.14 -5.13
C ASP A 15 -11.71 3.96 -5.82
N ASN A 16 -12.50 3.03 -6.34
CA ASN A 16 -12.08 1.83 -7.05
C ASN A 16 -11.35 0.77 -6.20
N MET A 17 -11.18 0.95 -4.88
CA MET A 17 -10.50 -0.03 -4.03
C MET A 17 -11.19 -1.38 -4.01
N VAL A 18 -10.42 -2.43 -3.67
CA VAL A 18 -10.96 -3.75 -3.34
C VAL A 18 -10.73 -4.01 -1.86
N LEU A 19 -11.76 -4.49 -1.18
CA LEU A 19 -11.68 -4.97 0.21
C LEU A 19 -11.69 -6.48 0.23
N GLN A 20 -10.91 -7.08 1.15
CA GLN A 20 -10.91 -8.54 1.32
C GLN A 20 -12.31 -9.02 1.69
N GLN A 21 -12.81 -10.06 1.00
CA GLN A 21 -14.12 -10.64 1.28
C GLN A 21 -14.17 -11.44 2.59
N ARG A 22 -15.35 -11.54 3.22
CA ARG A 22 -15.64 -12.35 4.41
C ARG A 22 -14.63 -12.13 5.53
N SER A 23 -14.32 -10.87 5.78
CA SER A 23 -13.25 -10.46 6.69
C SER A 23 -13.65 -9.22 7.48
N ASP A 24 -13.05 -9.05 8.64
CA ASP A 24 -13.07 -7.81 9.41
C ASP A 24 -11.97 -6.87 8.89
N VAL A 25 -12.32 -6.07 7.88
CA VAL A 25 -11.39 -5.13 7.26
C VAL A 25 -11.18 -3.91 8.16
N LYS A 26 -9.93 -3.64 8.49
CA LYS A 26 -9.56 -2.48 9.30
C LYS A 26 -9.57 -1.20 8.47
N PHE A 27 -10.34 -0.20 8.93
CA PHE A 27 -10.26 1.18 8.48
C PHE A 27 -9.59 2.03 9.56
N TRP A 28 -8.80 3.01 9.14
CA TRP A 28 -8.15 3.95 10.05
C TRP A 28 -7.93 5.31 9.38
N GLY A 29 -7.62 6.31 10.18
CA GLY A 29 -7.34 7.65 9.70
C GLY A 29 -7.22 8.65 10.83
N GLU A 30 -7.37 9.93 10.49
CA GLU A 30 -7.32 11.03 11.44
C GLU A 30 -8.62 11.81 11.44
N ALA A 31 -9.00 12.33 12.59
CA ALA A 31 -10.11 13.27 12.81
C ALA A 31 -9.75 14.18 14.00
N ALA A 32 -10.58 15.17 14.30
CA ALA A 32 -10.36 15.97 15.50
C ALA A 32 -10.45 15.09 16.76
N PRO A 33 -9.57 15.27 17.76
CA PRO A 33 -9.57 14.47 18.98
C PRO A 33 -10.95 14.41 19.65
N GLY A 34 -11.36 13.19 20.03
CA GLY A 34 -12.66 12.93 20.65
C GLY A 34 -13.86 12.97 19.70
N ARG A 35 -13.67 13.21 18.40
CA ARG A 35 -14.77 13.15 17.41
C ARG A 35 -15.16 11.70 17.15
N THR A 36 -16.45 11.48 17.07
CA THR A 36 -17.01 10.22 16.59
C THR A 36 -16.89 10.16 15.07
N VAL A 37 -16.24 9.11 14.57
CA VAL A 37 -16.17 8.78 13.16
C VAL A 37 -17.13 7.63 12.90
N ARG A 38 -18.00 7.79 11.90
CA ARG A 38 -18.98 6.80 11.46
C ARG A 38 -18.64 6.32 10.07
N ILE A 39 -18.62 5.00 9.88
CA ILE A 39 -18.48 4.35 8.58
C ILE A 39 -19.82 3.68 8.25
N THR A 40 -20.37 3.98 7.09
CA THR A 40 -21.61 3.34 6.59
C THR A 40 -21.31 2.64 5.28
N THR A 41 -21.77 1.41 5.16
CA THR A 41 -21.53 0.54 4.00
C THR A 41 -22.82 0.33 3.19
N SER A 42 -22.72 0.36 1.87
CA SER A 42 -23.91 0.20 1.02
C SER A 42 -24.33 -1.26 0.79
N TRP A 43 -23.50 -2.23 1.16
CA TRP A 43 -23.83 -3.66 0.96
C TRP A 43 -24.84 -4.22 1.98
N ASP A 44 -24.94 -3.61 3.17
CA ASP A 44 -25.85 -4.03 4.22
C ASP A 44 -26.51 -2.86 4.97
N GLY A 45 -26.10 -1.61 4.67
CA GLY A 45 -26.58 -0.40 5.33
C GLY A 45 -26.11 -0.25 6.78
N ARG A 46 -25.22 -1.10 7.27
CA ARG A 46 -24.69 -1.02 8.63
C ARG A 46 -23.83 0.22 8.82
N SER A 47 -23.82 0.71 10.06
CA SER A 47 -22.94 1.78 10.51
C SER A 47 -22.03 1.28 11.63
N TYR A 48 -20.76 1.61 11.51
CA TYR A 48 -19.71 1.32 12.48
C TYR A 48 -19.20 2.64 13.06
N GLU A 49 -19.08 2.74 14.37
CA GLU A 49 -18.66 3.98 15.04
C GLU A 49 -17.40 3.75 15.88
N THR A 50 -16.54 4.74 15.87
CA THR A 50 -15.35 4.81 16.72
C THR A 50 -15.07 6.27 17.07
N ALA A 51 -14.32 6.51 18.15
CA ALA A 51 -13.88 7.86 18.50
C ALA A 51 -12.39 8.04 18.19
N ALA A 52 -12.03 9.21 17.67
CA ALA A 52 -10.64 9.58 17.53
C ALA A 52 -10.00 9.76 18.92
N ASP A 53 -8.80 9.22 19.11
CA ASP A 53 -8.03 9.33 20.36
C ASP A 53 -7.51 10.76 20.60
N ALA A 54 -6.77 10.96 21.69
CA ALA A 54 -6.20 12.26 22.03
C ALA A 54 -5.20 12.81 21.00
N SER A 55 -4.63 11.92 20.16
CA SER A 55 -3.76 12.30 19.03
C SER A 55 -4.52 12.53 17.72
N GLY A 56 -5.84 12.33 17.73
CA GLY A 56 -6.69 12.46 16.54
C GLY A 56 -6.74 11.21 15.68
N ARG A 57 -6.16 10.09 16.10
CA ARG A 57 -6.17 8.83 15.33
C ARG A 57 -7.39 8.00 15.69
N TRP A 58 -7.97 7.36 14.68
CA TRP A 58 -9.08 6.44 14.85
C TRP A 58 -8.86 5.15 14.06
N THR A 59 -9.45 4.08 14.53
CA THR A 59 -9.48 2.78 13.85
C THR A 59 -10.77 2.05 14.18
N THR A 60 -11.30 1.29 13.22
CA THR A 60 -12.42 0.39 13.42
C THR A 60 -12.35 -0.77 12.44
N ALA A 61 -13.02 -1.87 12.72
CA ALA A 61 -13.18 -2.98 11.80
C ALA A 61 -14.56 -2.92 11.16
N VAL A 62 -14.63 -3.24 9.87
CA VAL A 62 -15.85 -3.29 9.07
C VAL A 62 -15.98 -4.68 8.47
N GLU A 63 -17.07 -5.37 8.78
CA GLU A 63 -17.36 -6.70 8.26
C GLU A 63 -17.70 -6.61 6.77
N THR A 64 -17.01 -7.39 5.93
CA THR A 64 -17.24 -7.45 4.50
C THR A 64 -18.05 -8.68 4.10
N PRO A 65 -18.95 -8.57 3.11
CA PRO A 65 -19.72 -9.69 2.60
C PRO A 65 -18.88 -10.64 1.74
N SER A 66 -19.51 -11.60 1.10
CA SER A 66 -18.94 -12.34 -0.02
C SER A 66 -18.63 -11.39 -1.17
N ALA A 67 -17.74 -11.83 -2.07
CA ALA A 67 -17.31 -11.08 -3.25
C ALA A 67 -18.49 -10.47 -4.02
N GLY A 68 -18.31 -9.23 -4.46
CA GLY A 68 -19.32 -8.47 -5.19
C GLY A 68 -19.02 -6.98 -5.29
N GLY A 69 -20.01 -6.20 -5.63
CA GLY A 69 -19.97 -4.76 -5.87
C GLY A 69 -20.46 -4.37 -7.25
N PRO A 70 -20.35 -3.10 -7.63
CA PRO A 70 -19.69 -2.03 -6.87
C PRO A 70 -20.52 -1.50 -5.69
N TYR A 71 -19.83 -1.14 -4.64
CA TYR A 71 -20.39 -0.57 -3.41
C TYR A 71 -19.89 0.86 -3.17
N THR A 72 -20.51 1.52 -2.20
CA THR A 72 -20.03 2.80 -1.63
C THR A 72 -19.76 2.61 -0.15
N VAL A 73 -18.66 3.19 0.32
CA VAL A 73 -18.32 3.30 1.75
C VAL A 73 -18.30 4.78 2.09
N THR A 74 -19.16 5.20 3.02
CA THR A 74 -19.23 6.59 3.48
C THR A 74 -18.59 6.71 4.84
N ILE A 75 -17.62 7.61 5.00
CA ILE A 75 -16.90 7.86 6.24
C ILE A 75 -17.15 9.32 6.65
N SER A 76 -17.58 9.56 7.89
CA SER A 76 -17.98 10.89 8.33
C SER A 76 -17.66 11.12 9.80
N ASP A 77 -17.13 12.30 10.10
CA ASP A 77 -17.06 12.89 11.44
C ASP A 77 -18.00 14.11 11.59
N GLY A 78 -18.94 14.24 10.64
CA GLY A 78 -19.87 15.36 10.48
C GLY A 78 -19.94 15.86 9.04
N ARG A 79 -18.89 15.67 8.23
CA ARG A 79 -18.89 15.85 6.78
C ARG A 79 -18.52 14.52 6.12
N PRO A 80 -19.39 13.98 5.24
CA PRO A 80 -19.15 12.69 4.62
C PRO A 80 -18.07 12.75 3.54
N VAL A 81 -17.20 11.75 3.55
CA VAL A 81 -16.31 11.36 2.46
C VAL A 81 -16.85 10.06 1.88
N GLU A 82 -17.14 10.03 0.61
CA GLU A 82 -17.64 8.84 -0.08
C GLU A 82 -16.54 8.20 -0.91
N LEU A 83 -16.29 6.92 -0.65
CA LEU A 83 -15.44 6.06 -1.48
C LEU A 83 -16.35 5.25 -2.40
N LYS A 84 -16.22 5.47 -3.70
CA LYS A 84 -17.12 4.94 -4.73
C LYS A 84 -16.49 3.78 -5.50
N ASN A 85 -17.35 3.00 -6.17
CA ASN A 85 -16.93 1.88 -7.00
C ASN A 85 -16.03 0.88 -6.24
N VAL A 86 -16.32 0.69 -4.95
CA VAL A 86 -15.63 -0.26 -4.07
C VAL A 86 -16.08 -1.67 -4.42
N LEU A 87 -15.12 -2.56 -4.62
CA LEU A 87 -15.37 -3.99 -4.80
C LEU A 87 -15.00 -4.75 -3.54
N VAL A 88 -15.63 -5.90 -3.34
CA VAL A 88 -15.27 -6.88 -2.32
C VAL A 88 -14.81 -8.15 -3.04
N GLY A 89 -13.63 -8.66 -2.70
CA GLY A 89 -13.02 -9.80 -3.39
C GLY A 89 -11.73 -10.26 -2.73
N GLU A 90 -10.77 -10.70 -3.50
CA GLU A 90 -9.44 -11.11 -3.04
C GLU A 90 -8.46 -9.93 -3.12
N VAL A 91 -7.69 -9.71 -2.05
CA VAL A 91 -6.66 -8.65 -2.00
C VAL A 91 -5.30 -9.26 -1.78
N TRP A 92 -4.34 -8.93 -2.65
CA TRP A 92 -2.99 -9.47 -2.62
C TRP A 92 -1.93 -8.39 -2.66
N ILE A 93 -0.87 -8.58 -1.86
CA ILE A 93 0.31 -7.72 -1.87
C ILE A 93 1.36 -8.35 -2.80
N CYS A 94 1.71 -7.63 -3.85
CA CYS A 94 2.74 -7.98 -4.82
C CYS A 94 4.05 -7.32 -4.40
N SER A 95 4.83 -7.99 -3.55
CA SER A 95 6.06 -7.46 -2.96
C SER A 95 7.29 -8.22 -3.43
N GLY A 96 8.45 -7.55 -3.41
CA GLY A 96 9.73 -8.14 -3.77
C GLY A 96 10.68 -7.15 -4.44
N GLN A 97 11.56 -7.66 -5.27
CA GLN A 97 12.52 -6.86 -6.00
C GLN A 97 12.30 -6.96 -7.53
N SER A 98 13.37 -6.94 -8.33
CA SER A 98 13.35 -6.77 -9.80
C SER A 98 12.39 -7.68 -10.56
N ASN A 99 12.21 -8.95 -10.17
CA ASN A 99 11.25 -9.83 -10.85
C ASN A 99 9.79 -9.46 -10.57
N MET A 100 9.49 -8.91 -9.40
CA MET A 100 8.16 -8.39 -9.10
C MET A 100 7.98 -6.98 -9.68
N GLU A 101 9.03 -6.17 -9.77
CA GLU A 101 8.99 -4.81 -10.30
C GLU A 101 8.91 -4.76 -11.83
N MET A 102 9.28 -5.85 -12.53
CA MET A 102 9.22 -5.90 -14.00
C MET A 102 7.79 -5.63 -14.48
N ARG A 103 7.63 -4.56 -15.25
CA ARG A 103 6.32 -4.11 -15.75
C ARG A 103 5.88 -4.90 -16.97
N VAL A 104 4.58 -4.93 -17.22
CA VAL A 104 4.02 -5.57 -18.41
C VAL A 104 4.60 -4.94 -19.70
N ALA A 105 4.80 -3.63 -19.72
CA ALA A 105 5.36 -2.92 -20.88
C ALA A 105 6.87 -3.12 -21.10
N ASP A 106 7.61 -3.71 -20.14
CA ASP A 106 9.07 -3.79 -20.27
C ASP A 106 9.53 -4.89 -21.24
N ARG A 107 9.18 -6.15 -21.00
CA ARG A 107 9.70 -7.30 -21.76
C ARG A 107 8.77 -8.51 -21.80
N VAL A 108 7.47 -8.32 -21.61
CA VAL A 108 6.53 -9.45 -21.62
C VAL A 108 6.33 -9.93 -23.05
N THR A 109 6.52 -11.25 -23.28
CA THR A 109 6.13 -11.88 -24.53
C THR A 109 4.62 -11.70 -24.73
N ASN A 110 4.17 -11.31 -25.91
CA ASN A 110 2.78 -11.01 -26.22
C ASN A 110 2.19 -9.77 -25.47
N MET A 111 3.03 -8.83 -25.08
CA MET A 111 2.63 -7.59 -24.41
C MET A 111 1.43 -6.91 -25.08
N GLU A 112 1.48 -6.71 -26.39
CA GLU A 112 0.41 -6.04 -27.15
C GLU A 112 -0.95 -6.74 -26.99
N ARG A 113 -0.97 -8.07 -27.00
CA ARG A 113 -2.18 -8.85 -26.78
C ARG A 113 -2.68 -8.67 -25.35
N GLU A 114 -1.79 -8.76 -24.37
CA GLU A 114 -2.15 -8.63 -22.95
C GLU A 114 -2.71 -7.24 -22.63
N LEU A 115 -2.11 -6.18 -23.16
CA LEU A 115 -2.63 -4.83 -23.01
C LEU A 115 -4.00 -4.66 -23.67
N LYS A 116 -4.19 -5.19 -24.87
CA LYS A 116 -5.50 -5.17 -25.56
C LYS A 116 -6.59 -5.89 -24.80
N GLU A 117 -6.27 -7.00 -24.12
CA GLU A 117 -7.22 -7.79 -23.34
C GLU A 117 -7.53 -7.15 -21.98
N ALA A 118 -6.64 -6.29 -21.45
CA ALA A 118 -6.72 -5.74 -20.11
C ALA A 118 -8.04 -4.99 -19.82
N ASP A 119 -8.61 -4.32 -20.82
CA ASP A 119 -9.89 -3.61 -20.69
C ASP A 119 -11.08 -4.54 -20.39
N GLY A 120 -10.95 -5.83 -20.65
CA GLY A 120 -11.92 -6.88 -20.31
C GLY A 120 -11.89 -7.29 -18.83
N TYR A 121 -10.85 -6.94 -18.07
CA TYR A 121 -10.65 -7.37 -16.69
C TYR A 121 -10.94 -6.25 -15.67
N ARG A 122 -12.00 -5.49 -15.86
CA ARG A 122 -12.32 -4.31 -15.03
C ARG A 122 -12.54 -4.60 -13.55
N ASN A 123 -12.77 -5.83 -13.16
CA ASN A 123 -12.85 -6.26 -11.76
C ASN A 123 -11.49 -6.54 -11.13
N ILE A 124 -10.40 -6.47 -11.88
CA ILE A 124 -9.04 -6.37 -11.33
C ILE A 124 -8.77 -4.90 -11.06
N ARG A 125 -8.23 -4.60 -9.88
CA ARG A 125 -7.87 -3.24 -9.45
C ARG A 125 -6.43 -3.21 -9.02
N LEU A 126 -5.76 -2.13 -9.35
CA LEU A 126 -4.32 -1.97 -9.24
C LEU A 126 -4.02 -0.79 -8.31
N LEU A 127 -3.22 -1.01 -7.28
CA LEU A 127 -2.69 0.05 -6.42
C LEU A 127 -1.17 -0.03 -6.45
N HIS A 128 -0.51 1.06 -6.78
CA HIS A 128 0.93 1.15 -6.83
C HIS A 128 1.45 2.01 -5.67
N ILE A 129 2.20 1.43 -4.76
CA ILE A 129 2.86 2.11 -3.65
C ILE A 129 4.20 2.68 -4.14
N ASP A 130 4.43 3.97 -3.92
CA ASP A 130 5.71 4.59 -4.26
C ASP A 130 6.85 4.08 -3.38
N ASN A 131 8.01 3.93 -3.98
CA ASN A 131 9.23 3.54 -3.28
C ASN A 131 9.61 4.58 -2.24
N SER A 132 9.71 4.16 -0.99
CA SER A 132 10.15 4.99 0.12
C SER A 132 10.86 4.16 1.18
N THR A 133 11.74 4.80 1.95
CA THR A 133 12.42 4.17 3.08
C THR A 133 12.01 4.84 4.37
N SER A 134 11.84 4.05 5.44
CA SER A 134 11.59 4.55 6.78
C SER A 134 12.27 3.68 7.82
N PRO A 135 12.85 4.25 8.89
CA PRO A 135 13.42 3.49 10.00
C PRO A 135 12.35 2.84 10.89
N ALA A 136 11.07 3.24 10.72
CA ALA A 136 9.94 2.73 11.49
C ALA A 136 8.71 2.58 10.58
N PRO A 137 7.74 1.73 10.93
CA PRO A 137 6.47 1.62 10.21
C PRO A 137 5.76 2.98 10.13
N LEU A 138 5.25 3.33 8.95
CA LEU A 138 4.46 4.53 8.72
C LEU A 138 2.96 4.22 8.80
N ALA A 139 2.16 5.21 9.21
CA ALA A 139 0.70 5.10 9.24
C ALA A 139 0.07 5.22 7.84
N ASP A 140 0.81 5.77 6.89
CA ASP A 140 0.39 5.98 5.50
C ASP A 140 1.57 5.79 4.55
N ALA A 141 1.27 5.55 3.28
CA ALA A 141 2.23 5.41 2.21
C ALA A 141 1.86 6.32 1.04
N LYS A 142 2.84 6.75 0.26
CA LYS A 142 2.57 7.45 -0.98
C LYS A 142 2.11 6.44 -2.04
N VAL A 143 1.09 6.81 -2.81
CA VAL A 143 0.57 5.99 -3.89
C VAL A 143 0.68 6.73 -5.22
N ARG A 144 0.93 5.99 -6.29
CA ARG A 144 0.90 6.54 -7.65
C ARG A 144 -0.53 6.74 -8.15
N HIS A 145 -0.68 7.57 -9.15
CA HIS A 145 -1.94 7.80 -9.87
C HIS A 145 -3.11 8.21 -8.98
N GLY A 146 -2.84 8.69 -7.75
CA GLY A 146 -3.87 9.13 -6.81
C GLY A 146 -4.68 8.02 -6.14
N GLY A 147 -4.26 6.75 -6.22
CA GLY A 147 -4.93 5.62 -5.57
C GLY A 147 -5.21 4.43 -6.49
N TRP A 148 -6.25 3.68 -6.18
CA TRP A 148 -6.64 2.48 -6.91
C TRP A 148 -7.09 2.77 -8.34
N GLN A 149 -6.51 2.05 -9.28
CA GLN A 149 -6.83 2.13 -10.70
C GLN A 149 -7.64 0.92 -11.16
N VAL A 150 -8.61 1.15 -12.04
CA VAL A 150 -9.31 0.06 -12.74
C VAL A 150 -8.36 -0.54 -13.76
N CYS A 151 -8.33 -1.87 -13.88
CA CYS A 151 -7.55 -2.55 -14.90
C CYS A 151 -7.92 -2.01 -16.30
N SER A 152 -6.93 -1.57 -17.02
CA SER A 152 -7.01 -1.09 -18.40
C SER A 152 -5.67 -1.27 -19.09
N ALA A 153 -5.62 -1.13 -20.40
CA ALA A 153 -4.37 -1.19 -21.16
C ALA A 153 -3.32 -0.21 -20.62
N GLU A 154 -3.73 1.00 -20.30
CA GLU A 154 -2.86 2.06 -19.77
C GLU A 154 -2.31 1.70 -18.39
N ASN A 155 -3.20 1.32 -17.45
CA ASN A 155 -2.83 1.09 -16.06
C ASN A 155 -2.02 -0.21 -15.87
N VAL A 156 -2.29 -1.25 -16.68
CA VAL A 156 -1.55 -2.53 -16.67
C VAL A 156 -0.15 -2.37 -17.24
N ALA A 157 0.05 -1.48 -18.20
CA ALA A 157 1.35 -1.29 -18.85
C ALA A 157 2.47 -0.97 -17.84
N ASP A 158 2.19 -0.13 -16.85
CA ASP A 158 3.13 0.31 -15.81
C ASP A 158 3.05 -0.53 -14.51
N PHE A 159 2.27 -1.60 -14.49
CA PHE A 159 2.10 -2.46 -13.33
C PHE A 159 2.98 -3.72 -13.41
N SER A 160 3.28 -4.33 -12.25
CA SER A 160 3.99 -5.60 -12.13
C SER A 160 3.41 -6.67 -13.06
N ALA A 161 4.20 -7.19 -13.98
CA ALA A 161 3.80 -8.30 -14.85
C ALA A 161 3.46 -9.55 -14.02
N THR A 162 4.32 -9.89 -13.06
CA THR A 162 4.11 -11.04 -12.16
C THR A 162 2.81 -10.89 -11.38
N GLY A 163 2.58 -9.70 -10.79
CA GLY A 163 1.34 -9.39 -10.06
C GLY A 163 0.11 -9.44 -10.96
N TYR A 164 0.17 -8.82 -12.14
CA TYR A 164 -0.94 -8.80 -13.09
C TYR A 164 -1.34 -10.20 -13.58
N PHE A 165 -0.38 -11.02 -14.02
CA PHE A 165 -0.69 -12.38 -14.49
C PHE A 165 -1.24 -13.26 -13.38
N PHE A 166 -0.70 -13.15 -12.17
CA PHE A 166 -1.25 -13.83 -11.00
C PHE A 166 -2.70 -13.41 -10.72
N GLY A 167 -2.98 -12.10 -10.68
CA GLY A 167 -4.33 -11.59 -10.45
C GLY A 167 -5.31 -11.93 -11.57
N LYS A 168 -4.85 -11.90 -12.83
CA LYS A 168 -5.63 -12.34 -14.01
C LYS A 168 -6.05 -13.79 -13.89
N GLU A 169 -5.12 -14.67 -13.48
CA GLU A 169 -5.40 -16.10 -13.32
C GLU A 169 -6.36 -16.36 -12.15
N LEU A 170 -6.19 -15.67 -11.03
CA LEU A 170 -7.13 -15.73 -9.90
C LEU A 170 -8.54 -15.28 -10.31
N HIS A 171 -8.65 -14.14 -10.97
CA HIS A 171 -9.93 -13.62 -11.41
C HIS A 171 -10.65 -14.58 -12.36
N ARG A 172 -9.92 -15.18 -13.31
CA ARG A 172 -10.48 -16.15 -14.28
C ARG A 172 -10.97 -17.44 -13.64
N ASN A 173 -10.29 -17.93 -12.61
CA ASN A 173 -10.63 -19.21 -11.97
C ASN A 173 -11.63 -19.06 -10.83
N LEU A 174 -11.65 -17.95 -10.12
CA LEU A 174 -12.52 -17.72 -8.97
C LEU A 174 -13.76 -16.90 -9.29
N ASP A 175 -13.76 -16.18 -10.42
CA ASP A 175 -14.82 -15.25 -10.85
C ASP A 175 -15.17 -14.21 -9.77
N VAL A 176 -14.15 -13.72 -9.06
CA VAL A 176 -14.26 -12.69 -8.02
C VAL A 176 -13.43 -11.46 -8.35
N PRO A 177 -13.77 -10.27 -7.84
CA PRO A 177 -12.90 -9.11 -7.92
C PRO A 177 -11.53 -9.39 -7.29
N VAL A 178 -10.47 -8.81 -7.87
CA VAL A 178 -9.09 -8.97 -7.37
C VAL A 178 -8.43 -7.60 -7.23
N GLY A 179 -7.98 -7.28 -6.03
CA GLY A 179 -7.16 -6.11 -5.74
C GLY A 179 -5.69 -6.49 -5.63
N LEU A 180 -4.84 -5.83 -6.40
CA LEU A 180 -3.40 -6.03 -6.40
C LEU A 180 -2.71 -4.78 -5.86
N ILE A 181 -1.94 -4.93 -4.80
CA ILE A 181 -1.15 -3.85 -4.19
C ILE A 181 0.31 -4.10 -4.52
N GLU A 182 0.84 -3.35 -5.47
CA GLU A 182 2.24 -3.42 -5.83
C GLU A 182 3.09 -2.60 -4.86
N THR A 183 4.05 -3.28 -4.22
CA THR A 183 5.05 -2.68 -3.34
C THR A 183 6.36 -3.43 -3.52
N CYS A 184 7.13 -3.06 -4.52
CA CYS A 184 8.38 -3.72 -4.90
C CYS A 184 9.46 -2.71 -5.23
N TRP A 185 10.72 -3.12 -5.12
CA TRP A 185 11.87 -2.26 -5.43
C TRP A 185 13.07 -3.10 -5.85
N GLY A 186 13.44 -3.00 -7.11
CA GLY A 186 14.58 -3.72 -7.70
C GLY A 186 15.90 -3.40 -7.00
N GLY A 187 16.76 -4.41 -6.87
CA GLY A 187 18.06 -4.27 -6.22
C GLY A 187 18.04 -4.24 -4.70
N THR A 188 16.87 -4.35 -4.05
CA THR A 188 16.80 -4.39 -2.59
C THR A 188 17.10 -5.78 -2.02
N LEU A 189 17.63 -5.81 -0.81
CA LEU A 189 17.88 -7.03 -0.05
C LEU A 189 16.64 -7.44 0.75
N ALA A 190 16.51 -8.73 1.09
CA ALA A 190 15.39 -9.27 1.85
C ALA A 190 15.18 -8.57 3.20
N GLU A 191 16.27 -8.14 3.83
CA GLU A 191 16.25 -7.41 5.10
C GLU A 191 15.51 -6.08 5.03
N ALA A 192 15.49 -5.41 3.87
CA ALA A 192 14.74 -4.17 3.67
C ALA A 192 13.22 -4.38 3.74
N TRP A 193 12.76 -5.62 3.54
CA TRP A 193 11.35 -6.04 3.56
C TRP A 193 10.97 -6.80 4.83
N THR A 194 11.94 -6.99 5.74
CA THR A 194 11.73 -7.74 6.98
C THR A 194 11.65 -6.77 8.16
N SER A 195 10.68 -6.97 9.05
CA SER A 195 10.54 -6.10 10.22
C SER A 195 11.78 -6.13 11.11
N GLY A 196 12.11 -4.97 11.71
CA GLY A 196 13.25 -4.87 12.63
C GLY A 196 13.14 -5.85 13.82
N GLY A 197 11.92 -6.16 14.29
CA GLY A 197 11.69 -7.17 15.33
C GLY A 197 12.16 -8.56 14.89
N ALA A 198 11.70 -9.02 13.72
CA ALA A 198 12.09 -10.34 13.20
C ALA A 198 13.61 -10.42 12.88
N LEU A 199 14.20 -9.34 12.38
CA LEU A 199 15.65 -9.28 12.16
C LEU A 199 16.47 -9.31 13.47
N ALA A 200 15.97 -8.69 14.54
CA ALA A 200 16.66 -8.65 15.82
C ALA A 200 16.83 -10.05 16.46
N ASP A 201 15.96 -10.99 16.13
CA ASP A 201 16.05 -12.39 16.58
C ASP A 201 17.23 -13.13 15.92
N ILE A 202 17.75 -12.62 14.80
CA ILE A 202 18.89 -13.18 14.10
C ILE A 202 20.17 -12.47 14.59
N PRO A 203 21.13 -13.16 15.25
CA PRO A 203 22.32 -12.51 15.86
C PRO A 203 23.12 -11.62 14.89
N TYR A 204 23.22 -12.03 13.64
CA TYR A 204 23.95 -11.29 12.60
C TYR A 204 23.37 -9.90 12.34
N PHE A 205 22.04 -9.73 12.41
CA PHE A 205 21.39 -8.45 12.11
C PHE A 205 21.20 -7.54 13.33
N ARG A 206 21.38 -8.05 14.54
CA ARG A 206 21.05 -7.34 15.79
C ARG A 206 21.67 -5.94 15.88
N LYS A 207 22.99 -5.83 15.61
CA LYS A 207 23.68 -4.55 15.62
C LYS A 207 23.18 -3.57 14.55
N ARG A 208 22.82 -4.10 13.37
CA ARG A 208 22.28 -3.29 12.27
C ARG A 208 20.90 -2.75 12.62
N VAL A 209 20.04 -3.58 13.23
CA VAL A 209 18.71 -3.15 13.70
C VAL A 209 18.84 -2.04 14.75
N GLU A 210 19.75 -2.17 15.70
CA GLU A 210 19.96 -1.10 16.68
C GLU A 210 20.46 0.21 16.02
N LYS A 211 21.37 0.14 15.04
CA LYS A 211 21.79 1.32 14.26
C LYS A 211 20.59 1.97 13.54
N VAL A 212 19.72 1.19 12.93
CA VAL A 212 18.53 1.70 12.21
C VAL A 212 17.60 2.47 13.15
N LYS A 213 17.41 2.02 14.39
CA LYS A 213 16.57 2.71 15.39
C LYS A 213 17.07 4.12 15.74
N THR A 214 18.36 4.39 15.55
CA THR A 214 18.97 5.69 15.83
C THR A 214 18.99 6.63 14.62
N LEU A 215 18.54 6.17 13.44
CA LEU A 215 18.51 6.99 12.25
C LEU A 215 17.44 8.08 12.35
N PRO A 216 17.73 9.28 11.83
CA PRO A 216 16.73 10.36 11.80
C PRO A 216 15.55 10.00 10.89
N GLU A 217 14.37 10.57 11.18
CA GLU A 217 13.17 10.38 10.38
C GLU A 217 13.27 11.01 8.98
N SER A 218 13.97 12.14 8.87
CA SER A 218 14.12 12.88 7.61
C SER A 218 15.02 12.12 6.62
N THR A 219 14.54 11.96 5.41
CA THR A 219 15.28 11.33 4.31
C THR A 219 16.57 12.10 3.98
N GLU A 220 16.54 13.43 4.02
CA GLU A 220 17.69 14.29 3.78
C GLU A 220 18.78 14.08 4.83
N ALA A 221 18.39 13.94 6.11
CA ALA A 221 19.34 13.66 7.18
C ALA A 221 19.95 12.26 7.04
N ARG A 222 19.15 11.24 6.66
CA ARG A 222 19.69 9.90 6.38
C ARG A 222 20.65 9.88 5.20
N ASN A 223 20.32 10.61 4.14
CA ASN A 223 21.21 10.71 2.97
C ASN A 223 22.56 11.37 3.32
N ARG A 224 22.57 12.39 4.19
CA ARG A 224 23.83 12.97 4.66
C ARG A 224 24.68 11.95 5.40
N ILE A 225 24.10 11.21 6.35
CA ILE A 225 24.80 10.15 7.09
C ILE A 225 25.37 9.10 6.11
N PHE A 226 24.59 8.70 5.11
CA PHE A 226 25.03 7.74 4.10
C PHE A 226 26.22 8.26 3.30
N VAL A 227 26.22 9.52 2.89
CA VAL A 227 27.35 10.12 2.16
C VAL A 227 28.58 10.18 3.03
N GLU A 228 28.46 10.61 4.31
CA GLU A 228 29.56 10.66 5.28
C GLU A 228 30.14 9.25 5.52
N ASP A 229 29.31 8.24 5.76
CA ASP A 229 29.73 6.84 5.93
C ASP A 229 30.45 6.31 4.66
N MET A 230 29.97 6.67 3.46
CA MET A 230 30.59 6.28 2.18
C MET A 230 31.93 6.94 1.96
N GLU A 231 32.10 8.22 2.32
CA GLU A 231 33.38 8.94 2.22
C GLU A 231 34.39 8.37 3.19
N ALA A 232 34.00 8.08 4.43
CA ALA A 232 34.82 7.42 5.42
C ALA A 232 35.31 6.04 4.92
N TRP A 233 34.41 5.22 4.41
CA TRP A 233 34.75 3.91 3.85
C TRP A 233 35.67 4.00 2.66
N ARG A 234 35.48 4.96 1.74
CA ARG A 234 36.45 5.18 0.62
C ARG A 234 37.82 5.57 1.10
N GLY A 235 37.88 6.42 2.15
CA GLY A 235 39.15 6.78 2.77
C GLY A 235 39.91 5.58 3.39
N GLU A 236 39.17 4.69 4.07
CA GLU A 236 39.72 3.45 4.61
C GLU A 236 40.19 2.50 3.51
N MET A 237 39.41 2.32 2.45
CA MET A 237 39.79 1.43 1.33
C MET A 237 40.96 1.95 0.54
N ALA A 238 41.13 3.25 0.36
CA ALA A 238 42.28 3.85 -0.30
C ALA A 238 43.60 3.62 0.46
N LEU A 239 43.53 3.30 1.76
CA LEU A 239 44.72 2.94 2.58
C LEU A 239 45.08 1.46 2.49
N VAL A 240 44.16 0.61 1.99
CA VAL A 240 44.33 -0.86 1.94
C VAL A 240 44.74 -1.33 0.55
N ASP A 241 44.45 -0.55 -0.49
CA ASP A 241 44.75 -0.87 -1.90
C ASP A 241 45.59 0.26 -2.51
N PRO A 242 46.93 0.22 -2.44
CA PRO A 242 47.84 1.25 -2.96
C PRO A 242 47.98 1.19 -4.49
#